data_0690a8bcc9690334d44fc6eb4a03d1c3
#
_entry.id   0690a8bcc9690334d44fc6eb4a03d1c3
#
_cell.length_a   1.000
_cell.length_b   1.000
_cell.length_c   1.000
_cell.angle_alpha   90.00
_cell.angle_beta   90.00
_cell.angle_gamma   90.00
#
_symmetry.space_group_name_H-M   'P 1'
#
loop_
_entity.id
_entity.type
_entity.pdbx_description
1 polymer ?
#
loop_
_entity_poly.entity_id
_entity_poly.type
_entity_poly.pdbx_seq_one_letter_code
_entity_poly.pdbx_strand_id
1 'polypeptide(L)'
;RKWPTAQQTRVAAIGLALSSVSMVWMAVTFALANAPMVIPSIFFFGLGFGIYTAGASPLLMAMTLDNRAGAYLGLWSMAQLLFRGIGVALGGVFFDVLSRVFASVPLGYASVYALEAVGFAMCLYFLRASDVKGFVGDTQISAMTALASVD
;
A
#
# COMPACT_ATOMS: atom_id res chain seq x y z
N ARG A 1 22.01 -11.70 -5.40
CA ARG A 1 21.30 -12.57 -4.45
C ARG A 1 19.82 -12.16 -4.48
N LYS A 2 19.00 -12.86 -5.30
CA LYS A 2 17.55 -12.56 -5.40
C LYS A 2 16.87 -13.00 -4.10
N TRP A 3 16.18 -12.10 -3.44
CA TRP A 3 15.38 -12.43 -2.25
C TRP A 3 14.20 -13.29 -2.69
N PRO A 4 13.88 -14.38 -1.98
CA PRO A 4 12.75 -15.23 -2.33
C PRO A 4 11.44 -14.43 -2.20
N THR A 5 10.49 -14.65 -3.12
CA THR A 5 9.18 -13.96 -3.19
C THR A 5 8.41 -13.99 -1.87
N ALA A 6 8.53 -15.09 -1.11
CA ALA A 6 7.96 -15.20 0.22
C ALA A 6 8.49 -14.16 1.22
N GLN A 7 9.75 -13.77 1.10
CA GLN A 7 10.37 -12.78 1.96
C GLN A 7 9.94 -11.37 1.56
N GLN A 8 9.81 -11.09 0.27
CA GLN A 8 9.32 -9.82 -0.27
C GLN A 8 7.88 -9.54 0.16
N THR A 9 6.99 -10.54 0.07
CA THR A 9 5.59 -10.44 0.53
C THR A 9 5.51 -10.19 2.04
N ARG A 10 6.39 -10.83 2.84
CA ARG A 10 6.44 -10.58 4.28
C ARG A 10 6.89 -9.15 4.60
N VAL A 11 7.91 -8.65 3.92
CA VAL A 11 8.39 -7.27 4.10
C VAL A 11 7.30 -6.27 3.73
N ALA A 12 6.63 -6.46 2.60
CA ALA A 12 5.50 -5.62 2.19
C ALA A 12 4.34 -5.68 3.21
N ALA A 13 4.01 -6.86 3.75
CA ALA A 13 2.97 -7.02 4.77
C ALA A 13 3.33 -6.32 6.09
N ILE A 14 4.59 -6.38 6.52
CA ILE A 14 5.07 -5.68 7.73
C ILE A 14 4.95 -4.17 7.53
N GLY A 15 5.37 -3.65 6.37
CA GLY A 15 5.26 -2.24 6.02
C GLY A 15 3.81 -1.75 6.04
N LEU A 16 2.88 -2.51 5.41
CA LEU A 16 1.45 -2.21 5.42
C LEU A 16 0.84 -2.25 6.82
N ALA A 17 1.22 -3.23 7.65
CA ALA A 17 0.74 -3.32 9.03
C ALA A 17 1.21 -2.12 9.86
N LEU A 18 2.49 -1.74 9.74
CA LEU A 18 3.03 -0.57 10.43
C LEU A 18 2.35 0.72 9.97
N SER A 19 2.10 0.87 8.67
CA SER A 19 1.37 2.02 8.12
C SER A 19 -0.07 2.08 8.65
N SER A 20 -0.77 0.94 8.70
CA SER A 20 -2.13 0.87 9.25
C SER A 20 -2.18 1.29 10.72
N VAL A 21 -1.26 0.77 11.54
CA VAL A 21 -1.16 1.14 12.96
C VAL A 21 -0.84 2.63 13.12
N SER A 22 0.04 3.17 12.28
CA SER A 22 0.38 4.60 12.31
C SER A 22 -0.81 5.49 11.93
N MET A 23 -1.67 5.06 11.00
CA MET A 23 -2.91 5.77 10.64
C MET A 23 -3.93 5.76 11.79
N VAL A 24 -4.08 4.63 12.49
CA VAL A 24 -4.89 4.57 13.72
C VAL A 24 -4.35 5.52 14.77
N TRP A 25 -3.02 5.51 14.99
CA TRP A 25 -2.39 6.45 15.91
C TRP A 25 -2.65 7.90 15.53
N MET A 26 -2.53 8.24 14.24
CA MET A 26 -2.83 9.59 13.73
C MET A 26 -4.29 9.96 14.00
N ALA A 27 -5.24 9.06 13.72
CA ALA A 27 -6.66 9.28 14.00
C ALA A 27 -6.92 9.58 15.49
N VAL A 28 -6.32 8.80 16.39
CA VAL A 28 -6.43 9.02 17.84
C VAL A 28 -5.79 10.36 18.26
N THR A 29 -4.64 10.69 17.69
CA THR A 29 -3.93 11.95 17.96
C THR A 29 -4.78 13.17 17.62
N PHE A 30 -5.45 13.15 16.48
CA PHE A 30 -6.38 14.23 16.08
C PHE A 30 -7.65 14.22 16.91
N ALA A 31 -8.21 13.05 17.24
CA ALA A 31 -9.39 12.96 18.09
C ALA A 31 -9.15 13.54 19.50
N LEU A 32 -7.95 13.36 20.03
CA LEU A 32 -7.53 13.90 21.33
C LEU A 32 -6.96 15.31 21.25
N ALA A 33 -6.90 15.92 20.05
CA ALA A 33 -6.27 17.21 19.78
C ALA A 33 -4.84 17.35 20.36
N ASN A 34 -4.06 16.24 20.34
CA ASN A 34 -2.71 16.16 20.90
C ASN A 34 -1.66 16.45 19.82
N ALA A 35 -1.42 17.73 19.50
CA ALA A 35 -0.52 18.18 18.46
C ALA A 35 0.92 17.60 18.54
N PRO A 36 1.57 17.45 19.72
CA PRO A 36 2.92 16.87 19.82
C PRO A 36 3.04 15.44 19.30
N MET A 37 1.95 14.65 19.32
CA MET A 37 1.97 13.27 18.87
C MET A 37 1.82 13.11 17.35
N VAL A 38 1.57 14.18 16.61
CA VAL A 38 1.47 14.16 15.14
C VAL A 38 2.80 13.83 14.50
N ILE A 39 3.90 14.45 14.95
CA ILE A 39 5.24 14.24 14.37
C ILE A 39 5.69 12.77 14.48
N PRO A 40 5.64 12.12 15.65
CA PRO A 40 5.96 10.69 15.74
C PRO A 40 5.08 9.81 14.85
N SER A 41 3.77 10.08 14.77
CA SER A 41 2.86 9.27 13.94
C SER A 41 3.17 9.36 12.45
N ILE A 42 3.53 10.55 11.94
CA ILE A 42 4.00 10.75 10.57
C ILE A 42 5.32 10.01 10.32
N PHE A 43 6.25 10.06 11.27
CA PHE A 43 7.53 9.35 11.17
C PHE A 43 7.33 7.84 11.02
N PHE A 44 6.53 7.23 11.89
CA PHE A 44 6.22 5.80 11.82
C PHE A 44 5.44 5.42 10.56
N PHE A 45 4.55 6.29 10.08
CA PHE A 45 3.88 6.10 8.80
C PHE A 45 4.88 6.09 7.65
N GLY A 46 5.78 7.07 7.59
CA GLY A 46 6.81 7.14 6.55
C GLY A 46 7.74 5.92 6.56
N LEU A 47 8.11 5.44 7.75
CA LEU A 47 8.90 4.22 7.92
C LEU A 47 8.14 2.98 7.41
N GLY A 48 6.88 2.82 7.78
CA GLY A 48 6.02 1.72 7.34
C GLY A 48 5.83 1.73 5.83
N PHE A 49 5.55 2.88 5.25
CA PHE A 49 5.38 3.05 3.81
C PHE A 49 6.68 2.79 3.04
N GLY A 50 7.83 3.21 3.58
CA GLY A 50 9.15 2.91 3.01
C GLY A 50 9.45 1.41 3.00
N ILE A 51 9.17 0.70 4.10
CA ILE A 51 9.30 -0.76 4.18
C ILE A 51 8.37 -1.46 3.18
N TYR A 52 7.12 -1.00 3.07
CA TYR A 52 6.16 -1.52 2.08
C TYR A 52 6.71 -1.38 0.66
N THR A 53 7.19 -0.20 0.29
CA THR A 53 7.70 0.08 -1.06
C THR A 53 8.93 -0.77 -1.37
N ALA A 54 9.83 -0.96 -0.40
CA ALA A 54 11.00 -1.82 -0.54
C ALA A 54 10.64 -3.30 -0.79
N GLY A 55 9.53 -3.78 -0.22
CA GLY A 55 9.02 -5.13 -0.47
C GLY A 55 8.19 -5.24 -1.74
N ALA A 56 7.36 -4.25 -2.05
CA ALA A 56 6.41 -4.29 -3.17
C ALA A 56 7.09 -4.13 -4.55
N SER A 57 8.13 -3.28 -4.67
CA SER A 57 8.80 -3.02 -5.95
C SER A 57 9.49 -4.27 -6.54
N PRO A 58 10.29 -5.04 -5.77
CA PRO A 58 10.86 -6.29 -6.30
C PRO A 58 9.81 -7.35 -6.58
N LEU A 59 8.70 -7.38 -5.80
CA LEU A 59 7.60 -8.30 -6.02
C LEU A 59 6.92 -8.03 -7.37
N LEU A 60 6.68 -6.76 -7.69
CA LEU A 60 6.15 -6.35 -9.00
C LEU A 60 7.07 -6.80 -10.13
N MET A 61 8.39 -6.59 -9.99
CA MET A 61 9.37 -7.03 -11.00
C MET A 61 9.40 -8.55 -11.17
N ALA A 62 9.21 -9.31 -10.08
CA ALA A 62 9.17 -10.77 -10.15
C ALA A 62 7.92 -11.31 -10.87
N MET A 63 6.85 -10.51 -10.96
CA MET A 63 5.60 -10.85 -11.64
C MET A 63 5.59 -10.38 -13.11
N THR A 64 6.63 -9.69 -13.57
CA THR A 64 6.72 -9.19 -14.96
C THR A 64 7.51 -10.16 -15.85
N LEU A 65 7.10 -10.28 -17.11
CA LEU A 65 7.86 -10.98 -18.14
C LEU A 65 9.10 -10.15 -18.50
N ASP A 66 10.26 -10.78 -18.59
CA ASP A 66 11.58 -10.13 -18.78
C ASP A 66 11.62 -9.14 -19.96
N ASN A 67 10.83 -9.37 -21.00
CA ASN A 67 10.81 -8.56 -22.22
C ASN A 67 9.85 -7.36 -22.17
N ARG A 68 9.04 -7.20 -21.10
CA ARG A 68 7.99 -6.15 -20.99
C ARG A 68 8.02 -5.40 -19.65
N ALA A 69 9.10 -5.51 -18.91
CA ALA A 69 9.22 -4.89 -17.57
C ALA A 69 8.95 -3.38 -17.58
N GLY A 70 9.43 -2.66 -18.60
CA GLY A 70 9.19 -1.21 -18.73
C GLY A 70 7.71 -0.85 -18.91
N ALA A 71 6.95 -1.62 -19.69
CA ALA A 71 5.52 -1.39 -19.90
C ALA A 71 4.72 -1.62 -18.61
N TYR A 72 5.06 -2.66 -17.83
CA TYR A 72 4.40 -2.94 -16.55
C TYR A 72 4.73 -1.87 -15.51
N LEU A 73 5.99 -1.41 -15.42
CA LEU A 73 6.38 -0.32 -14.54
C LEU A 73 5.69 0.99 -14.92
N GLY A 74 5.56 1.28 -16.21
CA GLY A 74 4.82 2.44 -16.71
C GLY A 74 3.34 2.40 -16.32
N LEU A 75 2.67 1.26 -16.55
CA LEU A 75 1.28 1.06 -16.18
C LEU A 75 1.07 1.17 -14.65
N TRP A 76 1.96 0.58 -13.86
CA TRP A 76 1.95 0.69 -12.41
C TRP A 76 2.07 2.14 -11.95
N SER A 77 3.01 2.90 -12.53
CA SER A 77 3.21 4.31 -12.19
C SER A 77 1.99 5.17 -12.56
N MET A 78 1.39 4.92 -13.73
CA MET A 78 0.15 5.60 -14.15
C MET A 78 -1.00 5.28 -13.19
N ALA A 79 -1.19 4.02 -12.82
CA ALA A 79 -2.20 3.61 -11.86
C ALA A 79 -1.99 4.29 -10.51
N GLN A 80 -0.75 4.32 -9.99
CA GLN A 80 -0.44 5.00 -8.74
C GLN A 80 -0.76 6.50 -8.78
N LEU A 81 -0.39 7.20 -9.85
CA LEU A 81 -0.66 8.64 -10.00
C LEU A 81 -2.17 8.92 -10.08
N LEU A 82 -2.90 8.12 -10.86
CA LEU A 82 -4.35 8.26 -11.00
C LEU A 82 -5.06 8.03 -9.66
N PHE A 83 -4.79 6.92 -8.99
CA PHE A 83 -5.43 6.61 -7.70
C PHE A 83 -4.99 7.55 -6.58
N ARG A 84 -3.76 8.07 -6.62
CA ARG A 84 -3.30 9.11 -5.69
C ARG A 84 -4.09 10.40 -5.89
N GLY A 85 -4.31 10.83 -7.15
CA GLY A 85 -5.13 12.02 -7.45
C GLY A 85 -6.57 11.88 -6.97
N ILE A 86 -7.20 10.73 -7.27
CA ILE A 86 -8.55 10.40 -6.79
C ILE A 86 -8.59 10.37 -5.26
N GLY A 87 -7.60 9.73 -4.62
CA GLY A 87 -7.53 9.65 -3.16
C GLY A 87 -7.44 11.00 -2.48
N VAL A 88 -6.61 11.92 -3.01
CA VAL A 88 -6.49 13.29 -2.50
C VAL A 88 -7.82 14.04 -2.65
N ALA A 89 -8.48 13.95 -3.80
CA ALA A 89 -9.76 14.61 -4.05
C ALA A 89 -10.86 14.07 -3.12
N LEU A 90 -10.99 12.76 -3.02
CA LEU A 90 -11.96 12.12 -2.11
C LEU A 90 -11.65 12.43 -0.65
N GLY A 91 -10.38 12.39 -0.23
CA GLY A 91 -9.95 12.74 1.12
C GLY A 91 -10.36 14.16 1.50
N GLY A 92 -10.19 15.13 0.59
CA GLY A 92 -10.65 16.51 0.77
C GLY A 92 -12.16 16.60 0.94
N VAL A 93 -12.94 15.94 0.08
CA VAL A 93 -14.42 15.92 0.17
C VAL A 93 -14.88 15.28 1.49
N PHE A 94 -14.31 14.14 1.86
CA PHE A 94 -14.62 13.47 3.13
C PHE A 94 -14.30 14.36 4.33
N PHE A 95 -13.13 15.02 4.30
CA PHE A 95 -12.75 15.96 5.34
C PHE A 95 -13.76 17.10 5.48
N ASP A 96 -14.18 17.73 4.39
CA ASP A 96 -15.13 18.83 4.39
C ASP A 96 -16.51 18.41 4.94
N VAL A 97 -16.99 17.25 4.51
CA VAL A 97 -18.27 16.71 4.99
C VAL A 97 -18.19 16.37 6.46
N LEU A 98 -17.18 15.61 6.89
CA LEU A 98 -17.06 15.13 8.27
C LEU A 98 -16.76 16.27 9.25
N SER A 99 -15.95 17.27 8.86
CA SER A 99 -15.70 18.44 9.70
C SER A 99 -16.95 19.28 9.94
N ARG A 100 -17.85 19.36 8.96
CA ARG A 100 -19.16 20.01 9.12
C ARG A 100 -20.12 19.20 9.99
N VAL A 101 -20.18 17.89 9.78
CA VAL A 101 -21.05 16.99 10.58
C VAL A 101 -20.65 16.99 12.06
N PHE A 102 -19.35 16.94 12.35
CA PHE A 102 -18.85 16.97 13.73
C PHE A 102 -18.68 18.38 14.29
N ALA A 103 -18.88 19.42 13.49
CA ALA A 103 -18.60 20.81 13.85
C ALA A 103 -17.18 20.99 14.46
N SER A 104 -16.22 20.18 14.05
CA SER A 104 -14.89 20.09 14.63
C SER A 104 -13.86 19.67 13.59
N VAL A 105 -12.89 20.54 13.31
CA VAL A 105 -11.79 20.29 12.38
C VAL A 105 -10.92 19.09 12.82
N PRO A 106 -10.52 18.96 14.10
CA PRO A 106 -9.76 17.80 14.55
C PRO A 106 -10.50 16.47 14.36
N LEU A 107 -11.82 16.42 14.62
CA LEU A 107 -12.60 15.20 14.40
C LEU A 107 -12.77 14.89 12.91
N GLY A 108 -12.84 15.90 12.05
CA GLY A 108 -12.80 15.72 10.60
C GLY A 108 -11.53 14.98 10.16
N TYR A 109 -10.35 15.44 10.59
CA TYR A 109 -9.08 14.76 10.32
C TYR A 109 -9.03 13.35 10.93
N ALA A 110 -9.44 13.19 12.18
CA ALA A 110 -9.46 11.89 12.84
C ALA A 110 -10.27 10.86 12.05
N SER A 111 -11.43 11.26 11.52
CA SER A 111 -12.30 10.39 10.73
C SER A 111 -11.69 10.01 9.38
N VAL A 112 -11.01 10.94 8.70
CA VAL A 112 -10.31 10.64 7.44
C VAL A 112 -9.18 9.64 7.68
N TYR A 113 -8.35 9.84 8.70
CA TYR A 113 -7.26 8.91 9.02
C TYR A 113 -7.78 7.55 9.50
N ALA A 114 -8.92 7.50 10.20
CA ALA A 114 -9.56 6.23 10.53
C ALA A 114 -10.03 5.48 9.29
N LEU A 115 -10.59 6.16 8.30
CA LEU A 115 -10.98 5.58 7.03
C LEU A 115 -9.76 5.04 6.26
N GLU A 116 -8.67 5.80 6.22
CA GLU A 116 -7.41 5.37 5.62
C GLU A 116 -6.83 4.13 6.32
N ALA A 117 -6.89 4.07 7.64
CA ALA A 117 -6.45 2.90 8.41
C ALA A 117 -7.23 1.63 8.01
N VAL A 118 -8.55 1.76 7.80
CA VAL A 118 -9.37 0.66 7.29
C VAL A 118 -8.93 0.27 5.88
N GLY A 119 -8.65 1.23 5.00
CA GLY A 119 -8.12 0.99 3.65
C GLY A 119 -6.80 0.20 3.68
N PHE A 120 -5.84 0.58 4.53
CA PHE A 120 -4.58 -0.15 4.71
C PHE A 120 -4.80 -1.57 5.27
N ALA A 121 -5.72 -1.74 6.22
CA ALA A 121 -6.08 -3.04 6.77
C ALA A 121 -6.71 -3.95 5.69
N MET A 122 -7.57 -3.41 4.83
CA MET A 122 -8.11 -4.14 3.67
C MET A 122 -7.00 -4.54 2.69
N CYS A 123 -6.07 -3.64 2.35
CA CYS A 123 -4.93 -3.97 1.51
C CYS A 123 -4.08 -5.09 2.11
N LEU A 124 -3.84 -5.07 3.42
CA LEU A 124 -3.13 -6.13 4.13
C LEU A 124 -3.88 -7.46 4.08
N TYR A 125 -5.20 -7.44 4.24
CA TYR A 125 -6.05 -8.61 4.11
C TYR A 125 -5.95 -9.22 2.70
N PHE A 126 -6.13 -8.42 1.66
CA PHE A 126 -6.01 -8.89 0.28
C PHE A 126 -4.62 -9.39 -0.06
N LEU A 127 -3.56 -8.72 0.42
CA LEU A 127 -2.18 -9.19 0.21
C LEU A 127 -1.96 -10.57 0.83
N ARG A 128 -2.55 -10.84 1.99
CA ARG A 128 -2.46 -12.16 2.66
C ARG A 128 -3.35 -13.21 2.02
N ALA A 129 -4.51 -12.80 1.50
CA ALA A 129 -5.45 -13.69 0.82
C ALA A 129 -4.99 -14.07 -0.59
N SER A 130 -4.16 -13.24 -1.23
CA SER A 130 -3.62 -13.50 -2.56
C SER A 130 -2.51 -14.55 -2.50
N ASP A 131 -2.65 -15.62 -3.28
CA ASP A 131 -1.59 -16.64 -3.45
C ASP A 131 -0.53 -16.15 -4.48
N VAL A 132 0.25 -15.15 -4.05
CA VAL A 132 1.33 -14.57 -4.88
C VAL A 132 2.39 -15.62 -5.23
N LYS A 133 2.60 -16.63 -4.36
CA LYS A 133 3.59 -17.69 -4.60
C LYS A 133 3.17 -18.63 -5.71
N GLY A 134 1.90 -19.05 -5.71
CA GLY A 134 1.32 -19.88 -6.76
C GLY A 134 1.39 -19.17 -8.10
N PHE A 135 0.95 -17.91 -8.16
CA PHE A 135 0.99 -17.12 -9.38
C PHE A 135 2.38 -16.96 -10.01
N VAL A 136 3.40 -16.65 -9.19
CA VAL A 136 4.80 -16.53 -9.69
C VAL A 136 5.33 -17.88 -10.15
N GLY A 137 5.02 -18.97 -9.46
CA GLY A 137 5.40 -20.34 -9.86
C GLY A 137 4.80 -20.72 -11.21
N ASP A 138 3.51 -20.52 -11.39
CA ASP A 138 2.78 -20.86 -12.63
C ASP A 138 3.27 -20.02 -13.81
N THR A 139 3.58 -18.74 -13.60
CA THR A 139 4.11 -17.87 -14.65
C THR A 139 5.50 -18.33 -15.12
N GLN A 140 6.36 -18.75 -14.21
CA GLN A 140 7.70 -19.27 -14.56
C GLN A 140 7.62 -20.61 -15.30
N ILE A 141 6.75 -21.53 -14.86
CA ILE A 141 6.53 -22.81 -15.53
C ILE A 141 6.00 -22.58 -16.94
N SER A 142 5.02 -21.71 -17.12
CA SER A 142 4.45 -21.39 -18.44
C SER A 142 5.50 -20.79 -19.38
N ALA A 143 6.37 -19.91 -18.87
CA ALA A 143 7.46 -19.33 -19.66
C ALA A 143 8.51 -20.39 -20.07
N MET A 144 8.89 -21.31 -19.18
CA MET A 144 9.81 -22.41 -19.50
C MET A 144 9.22 -23.38 -20.52
N THR A 145 7.92 -23.71 -20.40
CA THR A 145 7.23 -24.58 -21.35
C THR A 145 7.15 -23.96 -22.74
N ALA A 146 6.88 -22.64 -22.81
CA ALA A 146 6.86 -21.91 -24.07
C ALA A 146 8.23 -21.88 -24.76
N LEU A 147 9.33 -21.74 -24.00
CA LEU A 147 10.68 -21.80 -24.54
C LEU A 147 11.05 -23.23 -25.04
N ALA A 148 10.67 -24.25 -24.30
CA ALA A 148 10.93 -25.66 -24.69
C ALA A 148 10.12 -26.12 -25.90
N SER A 149 9.07 -25.42 -26.29
CA SER A 149 8.26 -25.73 -27.49
C SER A 149 8.76 -25.07 -28.78
N VAL A 150 9.82 -24.26 -28.72
CA VAL A 150 10.43 -23.54 -29.85
C VAL A 150 11.67 -24.25 -30.38
N ASP A 151 12.20 -25.20 -29.62
CA ASP A 151 13.31 -26.10 -30.04
C ASP A 151 12.76 -27.41 -30.66
#